data_c5bdca280a7cecff726ea275568232b2
#
_entry.id   c5bdca280a7cecff726ea275568232b2
#
_cell.length_a   1.000
_cell.length_b   1.000
_cell.length_c   1.000
_cell.angle_alpha   90.00
_cell.angle_beta   90.00
_cell.angle_gamma   90.00
#
_symmetry.space_group_name_H-M   'P 1'
#
loop_
_entity.id
_entity.type
_entity.pdbx_description
1 polymer ?
#
loop_
_entity_poly.entity_id
_entity_poly.type
_entity_poly.pdbx_seq_one_letter_code
_entity_poly.pdbx_strand_id
1 'polypeptide(L)'
;MAAMIFMGTGNNVFANDEVTYDSNMQTKKFDLDVKVGEDGSYTVTENIKVKFVNPRHGIYRYIPYKGKVITSDKNGDQKKLLYYADFTLLSNDSKTDVDEDSDGNSQVLRFGSADYTVSKGNYRFTYQLIPKYQGDTYDYLYYNIFPTLWRNKIPEGSTFTIHFPKKTDLKGVNFYYGRYGESKYAKDVITLKYDEEKNQIKGTLKKTLPFKNGLTCYSDLGDGYFTAKHEIGADRWIFRLSIGVLVITAVLFVLFGRDEKIIPSIQYQPPQGMDSAVVGYVVDGSVDDKDVISLILYWADKGYLKMKEKGQKDMEFIKLKDIPDSEPRYQKTMFEALFKNRKKVKASSLQYKFADTVQVVKDDIKYDHKKNIYTKSSKVARIVSFVLLQLPILSLIHI
;
A
#
# COMPACT_ATOMS: atom_id res chain seq x y z
N MET A 1 -27.15 24.65 17.46
CA MET A 1 -27.23 24.90 16.00
C MET A 1 -25.87 24.54 15.43
N ALA A 2 -25.69 23.28 15.04
CA ALA A 2 -24.41 22.80 14.51
C ALA A 2 -24.29 23.20 13.03
N ALA A 3 -23.42 24.16 12.73
CA ALA A 3 -23.06 24.52 11.37
C ALA A 3 -21.91 23.61 10.94
N MET A 4 -22.12 22.80 9.90
CA MET A 4 -21.13 21.92 9.34
C MET A 4 -20.25 22.72 8.38
N ILE A 5 -19.02 22.93 8.78
CA ILE A 5 -18.03 23.62 7.95
C ILE A 5 -16.94 22.61 7.60
N PHE A 6 -16.80 22.30 6.31
CA PHE A 6 -15.61 21.65 5.78
C PHE A 6 -14.48 22.69 5.74
N MET A 7 -13.70 22.80 6.80
CA MET A 7 -12.51 23.66 6.81
C MET A 7 -11.26 22.85 6.53
N GLY A 8 -10.69 23.03 5.35
CA GLY A 8 -9.28 22.69 5.11
C GLY A 8 -8.39 23.82 5.62
N THR A 9 -7.72 23.64 6.76
CA THR A 9 -6.58 24.46 7.15
C THR A 9 -5.40 23.55 7.43
N GLY A 10 -4.41 23.64 6.59
CA GLY A 10 -3.15 22.91 6.66
C GLY A 10 -2.81 22.25 5.34
N ASN A 11 -1.64 22.48 4.86
CA ASN A 11 -1.04 22.14 3.55
C ASN A 11 -1.17 20.67 3.09
N ASN A 12 -2.35 20.10 3.16
CA ASN A 12 -2.71 18.91 2.41
C ASN A 12 -3.76 19.36 1.39
N VAL A 13 -3.30 19.59 0.19
CA VAL A 13 -4.13 19.76 -1.00
C VAL A 13 -5.03 18.53 -1.09
N PHE A 14 -6.26 18.64 -0.59
CA PHE A 14 -7.28 17.70 -0.98
C PHE A 14 -7.49 17.90 -2.48
N ALA A 15 -7.59 16.82 -3.24
CA ALA A 15 -7.70 16.77 -4.71
C ALA A 15 -8.84 17.60 -5.36
N ASN A 16 -9.44 18.53 -4.62
CA ASN A 16 -10.52 19.42 -5.06
C ASN A 16 -10.06 20.51 -6.04
N ASP A 17 -8.78 20.83 -6.10
CA ASP A 17 -8.29 21.89 -7.00
C ASP A 17 -8.03 21.41 -8.42
N GLU A 18 -7.92 20.09 -8.66
CA GLU A 18 -7.62 19.50 -9.98
C GLU A 18 -8.86 19.12 -10.81
N VAL A 19 -10.07 19.11 -10.22
CA VAL A 19 -11.28 18.76 -10.99
C VAL A 19 -11.66 19.92 -11.88
N THR A 20 -11.43 19.77 -13.19
CA THR A 20 -11.78 20.75 -14.22
C THR A 20 -13.20 20.51 -14.74
N TYR A 21 -13.86 21.61 -15.17
CA TYR A 21 -15.17 21.53 -15.83
C TYR A 21 -15.06 20.78 -17.16
N ASP A 22 -15.92 19.78 -17.34
CA ASP A 22 -15.97 19.00 -18.58
C ASP A 22 -17.02 19.59 -19.53
N SER A 23 -16.56 20.43 -20.46
CA SER A 23 -17.43 21.06 -21.47
C SER A 23 -17.95 20.08 -22.51
N ASN A 24 -17.30 18.92 -22.68
CA ASN A 24 -17.75 17.87 -23.59
C ASN A 24 -18.91 17.04 -23.01
N MET A 25 -19.17 17.12 -21.70
CA MET A 25 -20.23 16.39 -21.04
C MET A 25 -21.38 17.31 -20.66
N GLN A 26 -22.61 16.81 -20.82
CA GLN A 26 -23.84 17.42 -20.35
C GLN A 26 -24.58 16.42 -19.47
N THR A 27 -24.67 16.67 -18.18
CA THR A 27 -25.49 15.88 -17.27
C THR A 27 -26.96 16.12 -17.58
N LYS A 28 -27.70 15.10 -17.88
CA LYS A 28 -29.14 15.16 -18.17
C LYS A 28 -29.98 14.82 -16.95
N LYS A 29 -29.44 13.98 -16.07
CA LYS A 29 -30.07 13.62 -14.79
C LYS A 29 -29.04 13.02 -13.86
N PHE A 30 -29.23 13.21 -12.54
CA PHE A 30 -28.41 12.61 -11.51
C PHE A 30 -29.35 12.22 -10.35
N ASP A 31 -29.77 10.96 -10.31
CA ASP A 31 -30.69 10.47 -9.30
C ASP A 31 -29.96 9.56 -8.31
N LEU A 32 -30.32 9.66 -7.03
CA LEU A 32 -29.76 8.84 -5.96
C LEU A 32 -30.86 8.17 -5.13
N ASP A 33 -30.56 6.97 -4.67
CA ASP A 33 -31.27 6.26 -3.63
C ASP A 33 -30.27 5.86 -2.54
N VAL A 34 -30.46 6.36 -1.32
CA VAL A 34 -29.56 6.17 -0.18
C VAL A 34 -30.30 5.41 0.89
N LYS A 35 -29.85 4.20 1.22
CA LYS A 35 -30.36 3.41 2.33
C LYS A 35 -29.38 3.45 3.47
N VAL A 36 -29.77 4.03 4.58
CA VAL A 36 -29.01 4.05 5.84
C VAL A 36 -29.20 2.72 6.54
N GLY A 37 -28.14 2.04 6.88
CA GLY A 37 -28.16 0.76 7.63
C GLY A 37 -28.29 0.99 9.14
N GLU A 38 -28.78 -0.01 9.88
CA GLU A 38 -28.81 0.00 11.34
C GLU A 38 -27.42 0.11 11.96
N ASP A 39 -26.41 -0.34 11.25
CA ASP A 39 -24.99 -0.27 11.59
C ASP A 39 -24.31 1.06 11.22
N GLY A 40 -25.06 2.03 10.70
CA GLY A 40 -24.54 3.32 10.23
C GLY A 40 -23.93 3.29 8.82
N SER A 41 -23.99 2.16 8.12
CA SER A 41 -23.56 2.07 6.72
C SER A 41 -24.53 2.79 5.77
N TYR A 42 -24.04 3.16 4.59
CA TYR A 42 -24.84 3.71 3.49
C TYR A 42 -24.77 2.79 2.29
N THR A 43 -25.90 2.23 1.86
CA THR A 43 -26.01 1.60 0.54
C THR A 43 -26.60 2.63 -0.43
N VAL A 44 -25.83 2.97 -1.44
CA VAL A 44 -26.15 4.07 -2.37
C VAL A 44 -26.28 3.56 -3.77
N THR A 45 -27.42 3.80 -4.40
CA THR A 45 -27.60 3.58 -5.83
C THR A 45 -27.62 4.90 -6.56
N GLU A 46 -26.69 5.12 -7.47
CA GLU A 46 -26.65 6.29 -8.37
C GLU A 46 -27.17 5.91 -9.76
N ASN A 47 -27.88 6.84 -10.39
CA ASN A 47 -28.33 6.71 -11.77
C ASN A 47 -28.04 8.02 -12.50
N ILE A 48 -26.98 8.04 -13.28
CA ILE A 48 -26.43 9.22 -13.92
C ILE A 48 -26.66 9.14 -15.44
N LYS A 49 -27.42 10.10 -16.00
CA LYS A 49 -27.62 10.20 -17.45
C LYS A 49 -26.81 11.37 -18.00
N VAL A 50 -26.00 11.09 -19.02
CA VAL A 50 -25.17 12.11 -19.67
C VAL A 50 -25.33 12.06 -21.19
N LYS A 51 -25.05 13.19 -21.84
CA LYS A 51 -24.85 13.32 -23.29
C LYS A 51 -23.48 13.97 -23.52
N PHE A 52 -22.74 13.49 -24.52
CA PHE A 52 -21.47 14.06 -24.91
C PHE A 52 -21.63 14.90 -26.19
N VAL A 53 -20.92 16.01 -26.26
CA VAL A 53 -20.86 16.86 -27.46
C VAL A 53 -20.08 16.11 -28.55
N ASN A 54 -18.90 15.57 -28.19
CA ASN A 54 -18.13 14.66 -29.03
C ASN A 54 -18.12 13.28 -28.34
N PRO A 55 -18.25 12.17 -29.10
CA PRO A 55 -18.19 10.84 -28.54
C PRO A 55 -16.92 10.62 -27.70
N ARG A 56 -17.05 9.90 -26.58
CA ARG A 56 -15.92 9.56 -25.69
C ARG A 56 -16.13 8.19 -25.03
N HIS A 57 -15.07 7.67 -24.41
CA HIS A 57 -15.07 6.32 -23.84
C HIS A 57 -16.00 6.15 -22.62
N GLY A 58 -16.32 7.23 -21.88
CA GLY A 58 -17.22 7.14 -20.71
C GLY A 58 -17.05 8.27 -19.72
N ILE A 59 -17.28 7.98 -18.42
CA ILE A 59 -17.21 8.97 -17.33
C ILE A 59 -16.33 8.50 -16.19
N TYR A 60 -15.86 9.45 -15.38
CA TYR A 60 -15.24 9.22 -14.08
C TYR A 60 -16.18 9.66 -12.97
N ARG A 61 -16.29 8.85 -11.92
CA ARG A 61 -17.04 9.17 -10.71
C ARG A 61 -16.12 9.06 -9.50
N TYR A 62 -15.90 10.19 -8.82
CA TYR A 62 -15.11 10.28 -7.60
C TYR A 62 -16.05 10.22 -6.39
N ILE A 63 -15.90 9.25 -5.52
CA ILE A 63 -16.68 9.03 -4.31
C ILE A 63 -15.77 9.24 -3.11
N PRO A 64 -15.86 10.39 -2.40
CA PRO A 64 -15.00 10.65 -1.26
C PRO A 64 -15.25 9.64 -0.13
N TYR A 65 -14.19 9.01 0.36
CA TYR A 65 -14.21 8.14 1.52
C TYR A 65 -13.35 8.66 2.68
N LYS A 66 -12.64 9.77 2.47
CA LYS A 66 -11.77 10.38 3.48
C LYS A 66 -11.92 11.90 3.46
N GLY A 67 -11.97 12.50 4.65
CA GLY A 67 -12.12 13.94 4.78
C GLY A 67 -12.17 14.40 6.23
N LYS A 68 -12.70 15.60 6.49
CA LYS A 68 -12.92 16.14 7.83
C LYS A 68 -14.36 16.59 7.97
N VAL A 69 -14.98 16.23 9.08
CA VAL A 69 -16.35 16.61 9.45
C VAL A 69 -16.31 17.37 10.77
N ILE A 70 -17.14 18.40 10.92
CA ILE A 70 -17.38 19.08 12.19
C ILE A 70 -18.72 18.54 12.73
N THR A 71 -18.68 17.96 13.91
CA THR A 71 -19.84 17.45 14.64
C THR A 71 -19.82 17.97 16.07
N SER A 72 -20.88 17.71 16.83
CA SER A 72 -20.93 18.02 18.25
C SER A 72 -20.65 16.74 19.07
N ASP A 73 -20.01 16.91 20.21
CA ASP A 73 -19.88 15.83 21.20
C ASP A 73 -21.13 15.75 22.10
N LYS A 74 -21.10 14.82 23.09
CA LYS A 74 -22.20 14.62 24.06
C LYS A 74 -22.52 15.87 24.90
N ASN A 75 -21.60 16.82 25.03
CA ASN A 75 -21.76 18.07 25.76
C ASN A 75 -22.23 19.22 24.87
N GLY A 76 -22.35 18.98 23.55
CA GLY A 76 -22.69 19.98 22.56
C GLY A 76 -21.51 20.80 22.03
N ASP A 77 -20.28 20.46 22.46
CA ASP A 77 -19.08 21.13 22.00
C ASP A 77 -18.70 20.69 20.57
N GLN A 78 -18.34 21.65 19.74
CA GLN A 78 -17.94 21.35 18.36
C GLN A 78 -16.64 20.58 18.32
N LYS A 79 -16.67 19.43 17.66
CA LYS A 79 -15.52 18.55 17.43
C LYS A 79 -15.21 18.41 15.95
N LYS A 80 -13.96 18.58 15.58
CA LYS A 80 -13.48 18.34 14.22
C LYS A 80 -12.96 16.92 14.13
N LEU A 81 -13.66 16.07 13.37
CA LEU A 81 -13.35 14.67 13.22
C LEU A 81 -12.78 14.37 11.85
N LEU A 82 -11.90 13.39 11.80
CA LEU A 82 -11.50 12.77 10.55
C LEU A 82 -12.66 11.86 10.10
N TYR A 83 -13.25 12.16 8.95
CA TYR A 83 -14.16 11.27 8.27
C TYR A 83 -13.35 10.23 7.48
N TYR A 84 -13.66 8.98 7.69
CA TYR A 84 -13.14 7.86 6.93
C TYR A 84 -14.26 6.85 6.74
N ALA A 85 -14.38 6.26 5.54
CA ALA A 85 -15.35 5.21 5.26
C ALA A 85 -14.69 4.12 4.42
N ASP A 86 -15.04 2.85 4.68
CA ASP A 86 -14.72 1.78 3.77
C ASP A 86 -15.67 1.84 2.58
N PHE A 87 -15.15 1.61 1.39
CA PHE A 87 -15.92 1.59 0.14
C PHE A 87 -15.97 0.19 -0.43
N THR A 88 -17.13 -0.22 -0.92
CA THR A 88 -17.30 -1.47 -1.68
C THR A 88 -18.29 -1.24 -2.82
N LEU A 89 -17.90 -1.51 -4.06
CA LEU A 89 -18.81 -1.54 -5.20
C LEU A 89 -19.64 -2.85 -5.13
N LEU A 90 -20.97 -2.71 -5.03
CA LEU A 90 -21.87 -3.87 -4.91
C LEU A 90 -22.41 -4.35 -6.26
N SER A 91 -22.79 -3.42 -7.14
CA SER A 91 -23.23 -3.75 -8.50
C SER A 91 -22.95 -2.64 -9.50
N ASN A 92 -22.75 -3.06 -10.75
CA ASN A 92 -22.74 -2.18 -11.91
C ASN A 92 -23.83 -2.61 -12.87
N ASP A 93 -24.95 -1.88 -12.86
CA ASP A 93 -26.10 -2.11 -13.74
C ASP A 93 -26.02 -1.26 -15.04
N SER A 94 -24.86 -0.61 -15.27
CA SER A 94 -24.56 0.07 -16.53
C SER A 94 -24.27 -0.96 -17.62
N LYS A 95 -24.53 -0.61 -18.86
CA LYS A 95 -24.17 -1.47 -20.01
C LYS A 95 -22.71 -1.24 -20.45
N THR A 96 -21.81 -1.09 -19.49
CA THR A 96 -20.38 -0.83 -19.74
C THR A 96 -19.54 -1.32 -18.57
N ASP A 97 -18.28 -1.59 -18.81
CA ASP A 97 -17.33 -1.98 -17.79
C ASP A 97 -17.07 -0.85 -16.80
N VAL A 98 -16.64 -1.20 -15.61
CA VAL A 98 -16.19 -0.28 -14.58
C VAL A 98 -14.83 -0.73 -14.06
N ASP A 99 -13.86 0.18 -14.05
CA ASP A 99 -12.58 0.00 -13.39
C ASP A 99 -12.57 0.81 -12.09
N GLU A 100 -12.00 0.24 -11.05
CA GLU A 100 -11.85 0.85 -9.73
C GLU A 100 -10.41 1.28 -9.50
N ASP A 101 -10.23 2.53 -9.03
CA ASP A 101 -8.94 3.10 -8.65
C ASP A 101 -9.14 4.01 -7.43
N SER A 102 -8.06 4.52 -6.84
CA SER A 102 -8.11 5.43 -5.70
C SER A 102 -7.10 6.56 -5.85
N ASP A 103 -7.54 7.79 -5.53
CA ASP A 103 -6.66 8.97 -5.44
C ASP A 103 -6.16 9.22 -4.00
N GLY A 104 -6.40 8.28 -3.06
CA GLY A 104 -6.03 8.38 -1.65
C GLY A 104 -7.06 9.11 -0.77
N ASN A 105 -8.05 9.80 -1.34
CA ASN A 105 -9.14 10.46 -0.63
C ASN A 105 -10.52 10.06 -1.18
N SER A 106 -10.57 9.63 -2.43
CA SER A 106 -11.80 9.19 -3.11
C SER A 106 -11.57 7.87 -3.83
N GLN A 107 -12.60 7.03 -3.82
CA GLN A 107 -12.70 5.93 -4.78
C GLN A 107 -13.03 6.51 -6.15
N VAL A 108 -12.30 6.11 -7.17
CA VAL A 108 -12.45 6.57 -8.55
C VAL A 108 -13.03 5.43 -9.38
N LEU A 109 -14.27 5.57 -9.82
CA LEU A 109 -14.91 4.63 -10.72
C LEU A 109 -14.81 5.16 -12.16
N ARG A 110 -14.19 4.41 -13.04
CA ARG A 110 -14.12 4.70 -14.47
C ARG A 110 -15.09 3.81 -15.22
N PHE A 111 -16.22 4.37 -15.67
CA PHE A 111 -17.20 3.68 -16.50
C PHE A 111 -16.89 3.89 -17.98
N GLY A 112 -16.65 2.81 -18.71
CA GLY A 112 -16.41 2.86 -20.14
C GLY A 112 -15.45 1.78 -20.64
N SER A 113 -15.27 1.72 -21.96
CA SER A 113 -14.31 0.83 -22.59
C SER A 113 -13.29 1.65 -23.39
N ALA A 114 -12.07 1.15 -23.51
CA ALA A 114 -11.05 1.72 -24.37
C ALA A 114 -11.37 1.47 -25.87
N ASP A 115 -12.17 0.46 -26.17
CA ASP A 115 -12.39 -0.05 -27.54
C ASP A 115 -13.45 0.72 -28.31
N TYR A 116 -14.36 1.41 -27.62
CA TYR A 116 -15.42 2.16 -28.28
C TYR A 116 -15.77 3.47 -27.56
N THR A 117 -16.38 4.38 -28.30
CA THR A 117 -16.88 5.67 -27.79
C THR A 117 -18.40 5.73 -27.87
N VAL A 118 -19.00 6.51 -26.96
CA VAL A 118 -20.43 6.73 -26.88
C VAL A 118 -20.78 8.21 -26.91
N SER A 119 -21.91 8.56 -27.52
CA SER A 119 -22.44 9.94 -27.55
C SER A 119 -23.38 10.26 -26.38
N LYS A 120 -23.84 9.21 -25.67
CA LYS A 120 -24.68 9.30 -24.46
C LYS A 120 -24.45 8.08 -23.59
N GLY A 121 -24.67 8.22 -22.27
CA GLY A 121 -24.57 7.12 -21.31
C GLY A 121 -25.65 7.20 -20.24
N ASN A 122 -25.99 6.04 -19.70
CA ASN A 122 -26.80 5.85 -18.52
C ASN A 122 -26.03 4.95 -17.58
N TYR A 123 -25.49 5.52 -16.52
CA TYR A 123 -24.62 4.82 -15.58
C TYR A 123 -25.42 4.60 -14.30
N ARG A 124 -25.80 3.34 -14.05
CA ARG A 124 -26.48 2.92 -12.82
C ARG A 124 -25.58 1.93 -12.10
N PHE A 125 -25.29 2.22 -10.84
CA PHE A 125 -24.43 1.38 -10.01
C PHE A 125 -24.80 1.55 -8.54
N THR A 126 -24.47 0.54 -7.73
CA THR A 126 -24.72 0.53 -6.29
C THR A 126 -23.42 0.27 -5.56
N TYR A 127 -23.16 1.04 -4.52
CA TYR A 127 -22.00 0.87 -3.64
C TYR A 127 -22.40 1.00 -2.16
N GLN A 128 -21.54 0.52 -1.30
CA GLN A 128 -21.66 0.66 0.15
C GLN A 128 -20.52 1.54 0.67
N LEU A 129 -20.86 2.43 1.59
CA LEU A 129 -19.93 3.15 2.44
C LEU A 129 -20.17 2.76 3.89
N ILE A 130 -19.11 2.37 4.60
CA ILE A 130 -19.16 2.08 6.04
C ILE A 130 -18.33 3.17 6.75
N PRO A 131 -18.98 4.24 7.24
CA PRO A 131 -18.27 5.30 7.95
C PRO A 131 -17.61 4.78 9.22
N LYS A 132 -16.36 5.19 9.46
CA LYS A 132 -15.62 4.92 10.68
C LYS A 132 -15.59 6.19 11.54
N TYR A 133 -15.98 6.06 12.77
CA TYR A 133 -16.08 7.15 13.73
C TYR A 133 -14.86 7.23 14.63
N GLN A 134 -14.51 8.45 15.05
CA GLN A 134 -13.43 8.70 15.97
C GLN A 134 -13.97 9.26 17.29
N GLY A 135 -13.89 8.46 18.35
CA GLY A 135 -14.19 8.88 19.72
C GLY A 135 -15.68 8.94 20.07
N ASP A 136 -16.01 9.49 21.24
CA ASP A 136 -17.35 9.64 21.78
C ASP A 136 -18.08 10.81 21.14
N THR A 137 -18.69 10.58 19.98
CA THR A 137 -19.61 11.51 19.36
C THR A 137 -21.01 10.93 19.38
N TYR A 138 -22.03 11.79 19.35
CA TYR A 138 -23.38 11.35 19.01
C TYR A 138 -23.40 10.71 17.65
N ASP A 139 -24.29 9.75 17.43
CA ASP A 139 -24.56 9.23 16.13
C ASP A 139 -25.12 10.33 15.25
N TYR A 140 -24.62 10.47 14.04
CA TYR A 140 -25.03 11.49 13.11
C TYR A 140 -25.16 10.93 11.70
N LEU A 141 -26.11 11.47 10.96
CA LEU A 141 -26.18 11.29 9.51
C LEU A 141 -25.31 12.35 8.85
N TYR A 142 -24.40 11.92 8.01
CA TYR A 142 -23.65 12.80 7.11
C TYR A 142 -23.48 12.14 5.76
N TYR A 143 -24.05 12.74 4.73
CA TYR A 143 -23.88 12.21 3.39
C TYR A 143 -23.91 13.34 2.34
N ASN A 144 -22.94 13.28 1.40
CA ASN A 144 -22.88 14.17 0.23
C ASN A 144 -23.77 13.63 -0.88
N ILE A 145 -25.03 14.06 -0.92
CA ILE A 145 -26.04 13.61 -1.87
C ILE A 145 -25.60 13.92 -3.30
N PHE A 146 -25.34 15.21 -3.59
CA PHE A 146 -24.76 15.60 -4.86
C PHE A 146 -23.32 16.04 -4.64
N PRO A 147 -22.35 15.45 -5.37
CA PRO A 147 -20.94 15.67 -5.09
C PRO A 147 -20.42 16.98 -5.66
N THR A 148 -19.53 17.64 -4.91
CA THR A 148 -18.75 18.78 -5.40
C THR A 148 -17.73 18.38 -6.47
N LEU A 149 -17.30 17.10 -6.49
CA LEU A 149 -16.33 16.54 -7.42
C LEU A 149 -16.93 16.12 -8.78
N TRP A 150 -18.23 16.37 -9.00
CA TRP A 150 -18.83 16.12 -10.31
C TRP A 150 -18.34 17.16 -11.34
N ARG A 151 -17.79 16.68 -12.46
CA ARG A 151 -17.11 17.52 -13.45
C ARG A 151 -18.04 18.35 -14.34
N ASN A 152 -19.34 18.40 -14.04
CA ASN A 152 -20.34 19.14 -14.78
C ASN A 152 -21.40 19.73 -13.84
N LYS A 153 -22.38 20.45 -14.36
CA LYS A 153 -23.55 20.91 -13.62
C LYS A 153 -24.47 19.75 -13.32
N ILE A 154 -25.16 19.79 -12.18
CA ILE A 154 -26.22 18.84 -11.85
C ILE A 154 -27.57 19.50 -12.12
N PRO A 155 -28.37 18.99 -13.10
CA PRO A 155 -29.52 19.69 -13.60
C PRO A 155 -30.69 19.73 -12.61
N GLU A 156 -31.51 20.76 -12.72
CA GLU A 156 -32.83 20.81 -12.13
C GLU A 156 -33.62 19.53 -12.45
N GLY A 157 -34.47 19.09 -11.52
CA GLY A 157 -35.25 17.87 -11.63
C GLY A 157 -34.51 16.60 -11.25
N SER A 158 -33.18 16.67 -10.94
CA SER A 158 -32.45 15.55 -10.33
C SER A 158 -33.02 15.26 -8.95
N THR A 159 -33.14 13.95 -8.60
CA THR A 159 -33.86 13.50 -7.41
C THR A 159 -32.96 12.71 -6.46
N PHE A 160 -33.34 12.67 -5.19
CA PHE A 160 -32.75 11.75 -4.24
C PHE A 160 -33.82 11.21 -3.28
N THR A 161 -33.57 10.01 -2.76
CA THR A 161 -34.36 9.41 -1.68
C THR A 161 -33.41 8.95 -0.59
N ILE A 162 -33.74 9.24 0.67
CA ILE A 162 -32.98 8.74 1.84
C ILE A 162 -33.95 7.88 2.65
N HIS A 163 -33.57 6.63 2.88
CA HIS A 163 -34.32 5.68 3.70
C HIS A 163 -33.61 5.50 5.03
N PHE A 164 -34.35 5.62 6.12
CA PHE A 164 -33.82 5.45 7.47
C PHE A 164 -34.17 4.05 8.02
N PRO A 165 -33.28 3.41 8.79
CA PRO A 165 -33.50 2.04 9.28
C PRO A 165 -34.58 1.94 10.38
N LYS A 166 -34.79 3.01 11.13
CA LYS A 166 -35.77 3.09 12.23
C LYS A 166 -36.36 4.48 12.29
N LYS A 167 -37.47 4.64 13.06
CA LYS A 167 -38.19 5.90 13.22
C LYS A 167 -37.24 7.06 13.54
N THR A 168 -37.28 8.08 12.68
CA THR A 168 -36.37 9.23 12.72
C THR A 168 -37.20 10.52 12.61
N ASP A 169 -36.75 11.58 13.24
CA ASP A 169 -37.30 12.93 13.01
C ASP A 169 -36.85 13.41 11.62
N LEU A 170 -37.64 13.08 10.60
CA LEU A 170 -37.33 13.39 9.21
C LEU A 170 -37.23 14.91 8.97
N LYS A 171 -37.94 15.73 9.76
CA LYS A 171 -37.94 17.20 9.62
C LYS A 171 -36.72 17.83 10.28
N GLY A 172 -36.10 17.14 11.21
CA GLY A 172 -34.84 17.52 11.84
C GLY A 172 -33.62 17.35 10.95
N VAL A 173 -33.75 16.67 9.80
CA VAL A 173 -32.63 16.49 8.85
C VAL A 173 -32.40 17.79 8.08
N ASN A 174 -31.18 18.32 8.18
CA ASN A 174 -30.78 19.57 7.53
C ASN A 174 -30.08 19.27 6.20
N PHE A 175 -30.33 20.16 5.23
CA PHE A 175 -29.74 20.12 3.90
C PHE A 175 -28.96 21.38 3.62
N TYR A 176 -27.70 21.21 3.19
CA TYR A 176 -26.79 22.31 2.89
C TYR A 176 -26.27 22.18 1.46
N TYR A 177 -26.06 23.32 0.80
CA TYR A 177 -25.44 23.34 -0.54
C TYR A 177 -24.36 24.41 -0.61
N GLY A 178 -23.45 24.22 -1.57
CA GLY A 178 -22.37 25.16 -1.82
C GLY A 178 -21.14 24.46 -2.41
N ARG A 179 -20.07 25.25 -2.54
CA ARG A 179 -18.74 24.75 -2.85
C ARG A 179 -18.14 24.04 -1.63
N TYR A 180 -17.07 23.31 -1.84
CA TYR A 180 -16.31 22.75 -0.74
C TYR A 180 -15.92 23.83 0.28
N GLY A 181 -16.28 23.62 1.55
CA GLY A 181 -16.09 24.59 2.62
C GLY A 181 -17.24 25.59 2.82
N GLU A 182 -18.24 25.61 1.95
CA GLU A 182 -19.46 26.40 2.11
C GLU A 182 -20.61 25.54 2.62
N SER A 183 -21.48 26.13 3.47
CA SER A 183 -22.67 25.45 3.98
C SER A 183 -23.86 26.43 4.04
N LYS A 184 -24.53 26.61 2.91
CA LYS A 184 -25.75 27.41 2.83
C LYS A 184 -26.97 26.50 2.96
N TYR A 185 -27.99 26.87 3.72
CA TYR A 185 -29.25 26.12 3.79
C TYR A 185 -29.87 25.93 2.41
N ALA A 186 -30.26 24.69 2.07
CA ALA A 186 -30.72 24.35 0.72
C ALA A 186 -32.21 24.61 0.46
N LYS A 187 -32.97 25.34 1.33
CA LYS A 187 -34.43 25.56 1.23
C LYS A 187 -34.88 26.09 -0.13
N ASP A 188 -34.09 26.96 -0.74
CA ASP A 188 -34.38 27.56 -2.04
C ASP A 188 -33.91 26.76 -3.24
N VAL A 189 -33.15 25.66 -2.99
CA VAL A 189 -32.49 24.83 -4.02
C VAL A 189 -33.19 23.51 -4.21
N ILE A 190 -33.85 22.99 -3.17
CA ILE A 190 -34.53 21.70 -3.17
C ILE A 190 -35.99 21.81 -2.74
N THR A 191 -36.81 20.86 -3.19
CA THR A 191 -38.12 20.53 -2.63
C THR A 191 -38.00 19.21 -1.86
N LEU A 192 -38.55 19.13 -0.66
CA LEU A 192 -38.55 17.94 0.18
C LEU A 192 -39.97 17.42 0.36
N LYS A 193 -40.14 16.11 0.34
CA LYS A 193 -41.31 15.37 0.73
C LYS A 193 -40.91 14.34 1.79
N TYR A 194 -41.62 14.36 2.91
CA TYR A 194 -41.43 13.47 4.03
C TYR A 194 -42.49 12.39 3.98
N ASP A 195 -42.08 11.14 4.07
CA ASP A 195 -42.95 9.97 4.12
C ASP A 195 -42.67 9.25 5.44
N GLU A 196 -43.44 9.57 6.44
CA GLU A 196 -43.28 9.06 7.81
C GLU A 196 -43.61 7.55 7.90
N GLU A 197 -44.56 7.06 7.05
CA GLU A 197 -44.89 5.63 7.03
C GLU A 197 -43.74 4.78 6.54
N LYS A 198 -43.04 5.25 5.50
CA LYS A 198 -41.88 4.58 4.92
C LYS A 198 -40.56 5.03 5.53
N ASN A 199 -40.61 5.95 6.48
CA ASN A 199 -39.45 6.52 7.15
C ASN A 199 -38.39 7.01 6.15
N GLN A 200 -38.83 7.85 5.18
CA GLN A 200 -37.96 8.29 4.07
C GLN A 200 -38.16 9.78 3.74
N ILE A 201 -37.11 10.38 3.22
CA ILE A 201 -37.11 11.74 2.68
C ILE A 201 -36.89 11.67 1.18
N LYS A 202 -37.76 12.28 0.39
CA LYS A 202 -37.58 12.48 -1.05
C LYS A 202 -37.28 13.93 -1.35
N GLY A 203 -36.22 14.17 -2.11
CA GLY A 203 -35.83 15.50 -2.52
C GLY A 203 -35.72 15.63 -4.03
N THR A 204 -35.98 16.83 -4.53
CA THR A 204 -35.84 17.20 -5.94
C THR A 204 -35.17 18.56 -6.06
N LEU A 205 -34.18 18.70 -6.93
CA LEU A 205 -33.57 19.98 -7.24
C LEU A 205 -34.55 20.91 -7.97
N LYS A 206 -34.81 22.10 -7.40
CA LYS A 206 -35.56 23.19 -8.03
C LYS A 206 -34.72 24.01 -9.00
N LYS A 207 -33.41 23.98 -8.83
CA LYS A 207 -32.46 24.76 -9.61
C LYS A 207 -31.22 23.88 -9.94
N THR A 208 -30.66 24.09 -11.10
CA THR A 208 -29.40 23.47 -11.49
C THR A 208 -28.28 23.84 -10.50
N LEU A 209 -27.59 22.86 -9.93
CA LEU A 209 -26.37 23.09 -9.16
C LEU A 209 -25.23 23.42 -10.10
N PRO A 210 -24.52 24.54 -9.92
CA PRO A 210 -23.35 24.89 -10.71
C PRO A 210 -22.21 23.89 -10.48
N PHE A 211 -21.26 23.87 -11.38
CA PHE A 211 -20.00 23.11 -11.22
C PHE A 211 -19.31 23.44 -9.88
N LYS A 212 -18.74 22.43 -9.25
CA LYS A 212 -18.13 22.48 -7.90
C LYS A 212 -19.11 22.75 -6.74
N ASN A 213 -20.41 22.80 -7.00
CA ASN A 213 -21.41 22.88 -5.93
C ASN A 213 -22.02 21.52 -5.65
N GLY A 214 -22.13 21.18 -4.38
CA GLY A 214 -22.73 19.94 -3.91
C GLY A 214 -23.96 20.18 -3.04
N LEU A 215 -24.64 19.09 -2.70
CA LEU A 215 -25.72 19.04 -1.72
C LEU A 215 -25.36 18.00 -0.66
N THR A 216 -25.39 18.39 0.61
CA THR A 216 -25.06 17.53 1.76
C THR A 216 -26.25 17.47 2.69
N CYS A 217 -26.60 16.29 3.21
CA CYS A 217 -27.50 16.15 4.35
C CYS A 217 -26.72 15.94 5.64
N TYR A 218 -27.28 16.47 6.73
CA TYR A 218 -26.76 16.30 8.08
C TYR A 218 -27.88 16.27 9.11
N SER A 219 -27.75 15.37 10.07
CA SER A 219 -28.62 15.35 11.27
C SER A 219 -27.87 14.72 12.43
N ASP A 220 -27.99 15.32 13.61
CA ASP A 220 -27.67 14.64 14.86
C ASP A 220 -28.79 13.65 15.15
N LEU A 221 -28.45 12.39 15.39
CA LEU A 221 -29.41 11.30 15.62
C LEU A 221 -29.47 10.90 17.09
N GLY A 222 -28.62 11.48 17.94
CA GLY A 222 -28.50 11.15 19.35
C GLY A 222 -27.59 9.93 19.58
N ASP A 223 -27.39 9.60 20.87
CA ASP A 223 -26.53 8.47 21.24
C ASP A 223 -27.30 7.14 21.10
N GLY A 224 -26.67 6.11 20.53
CA GLY A 224 -27.26 4.79 20.37
C GLY A 224 -28.29 4.67 19.23
N TYR A 225 -28.29 5.59 18.30
CA TYR A 225 -29.12 5.46 17.11
C TYR A 225 -28.65 4.29 16.24
N PHE A 226 -27.35 4.12 16.01
CA PHE A 226 -26.82 2.99 15.29
C PHE A 226 -26.48 1.82 16.23
N THR A 227 -26.65 0.60 15.74
CA THR A 227 -26.37 -0.63 16.52
C THR A 227 -24.88 -0.94 16.60
N ALA A 228 -24.09 -0.45 15.66
CA ALA A 228 -22.64 -0.63 15.63
C ALA A 228 -21.93 0.72 15.42
N LYS A 229 -20.79 0.87 16.07
CA LYS A 229 -19.86 1.99 15.82
C LYS A 229 -18.58 1.42 15.21
N HIS A 230 -18.33 1.76 13.97
CA HIS A 230 -17.10 1.38 13.29
C HIS A 230 -15.99 2.36 13.67
N GLU A 231 -15.14 1.96 14.62
CA GLU A 231 -14.07 2.86 15.10
C GLU A 231 -12.85 2.87 14.16
N ILE A 232 -12.26 4.06 14.01
CA ILE A 232 -10.90 4.19 13.44
C ILE A 232 -9.91 3.75 14.53
N GLY A 233 -9.75 2.46 14.73
CA GLY A 233 -9.00 1.98 15.89
C GLY A 233 -7.94 0.93 15.62
N ALA A 234 -8.22 -0.01 14.75
CA ALA A 234 -7.31 -1.12 14.46
C ALA A 234 -5.96 -0.63 13.92
N ASP A 235 -5.99 0.36 13.02
CA ASP A 235 -4.78 0.91 12.38
C ASP A 235 -3.82 1.56 13.38
N ARG A 236 -4.33 2.17 14.47
CA ARG A 236 -3.50 2.80 15.51
C ARG A 236 -2.74 1.77 16.34
N TRP A 237 -3.36 0.63 16.65
CA TRP A 237 -2.69 -0.44 17.39
C TRP A 237 -1.59 -1.08 16.54
N ILE A 238 -1.84 -1.32 15.25
CA ILE A 238 -0.85 -1.84 14.32
C ILE A 238 0.33 -0.88 14.19
N PHE A 239 0.05 0.43 14.05
CA PHE A 239 1.09 1.45 13.99
C PHE A 239 1.94 1.49 15.27
N ARG A 240 1.32 1.44 16.47
CA ARG A 240 2.03 1.37 17.75
C ARG A 240 2.85 0.08 17.88
N LEU A 241 2.28 -1.06 17.49
CA LEU A 241 2.98 -2.34 17.43
C LEU A 241 4.20 -2.26 16.51
N SER A 242 4.06 -1.69 15.33
CA SER A 242 5.15 -1.54 14.36
C SER A 242 6.29 -0.68 14.92
N ILE A 243 5.98 0.43 15.59
CA ILE A 243 6.97 1.26 16.28
C ILE A 243 7.66 0.45 17.40
N GLY A 244 6.90 -0.28 18.21
CA GLY A 244 7.45 -1.13 19.27
C GLY A 244 8.42 -2.18 18.74
N VAL A 245 8.05 -2.87 17.65
CA VAL A 245 8.92 -3.84 16.98
C VAL A 245 10.18 -3.20 16.44
N LEU A 246 10.07 -2.02 15.81
CA LEU A 246 11.22 -1.28 15.29
C LEU A 246 12.21 -0.89 16.40
N VAL A 247 11.70 -0.39 17.53
CA VAL A 247 12.53 -0.04 18.70
C VAL A 247 13.24 -1.28 19.26
N ILE A 248 12.50 -2.39 19.48
CA ILE A 248 13.08 -3.64 19.97
C ILE A 248 14.17 -4.15 19.01
N THR A 249 13.92 -4.14 17.71
CA THR A 249 14.89 -4.57 16.71
C THR A 249 16.13 -3.68 16.72
N ALA A 250 15.98 -2.36 16.87
CA ALA A 250 17.10 -1.43 16.99
C ALA A 250 17.93 -1.70 18.26
N VAL A 251 17.29 -1.99 19.38
CA VAL A 251 18.00 -2.35 20.64
C VAL A 251 18.76 -3.66 20.46
N LEU A 252 18.14 -4.68 19.86
CA LEU A 252 18.80 -5.95 19.57
C LEU A 252 20.01 -5.76 18.66
N PHE A 253 19.91 -4.86 17.67
CA PHE A 253 21.04 -4.53 16.80
C PHE A 253 22.17 -3.86 17.56
N VAL A 254 21.88 -2.90 18.43
CA VAL A 254 22.91 -2.21 19.23
C VAL A 254 23.63 -3.17 20.19
N LEU A 255 22.88 -4.11 20.81
CA LEU A 255 23.43 -5.03 21.80
C LEU A 255 24.16 -6.22 21.19
N PHE A 256 23.70 -6.72 20.04
CA PHE A 256 24.17 -8.00 19.48
C PHE A 256 24.59 -7.95 18.01
N GLY A 257 24.33 -6.85 17.32
CA GLY A 257 24.62 -6.69 15.88
C GLY A 257 25.79 -5.78 15.57
N ARG A 258 26.33 -5.07 16.56
CA ARG A 258 27.51 -4.21 16.35
C ARG A 258 28.78 -5.04 16.48
N ASP A 259 29.67 -4.86 15.52
CA ASP A 259 30.99 -5.47 15.56
C ASP A 259 31.87 -4.79 16.63
N GLU A 260 32.76 -5.57 17.24
CA GLU A 260 33.77 -5.03 18.14
C GLU A 260 34.73 -4.09 17.37
N LYS A 261 35.23 -3.07 18.06
CA LYS A 261 36.23 -2.17 17.46
C LYS A 261 37.52 -2.94 17.24
N ILE A 262 37.83 -3.21 15.98
CA ILE A 262 39.09 -3.83 15.60
C ILE A 262 40.19 -2.77 15.65
N ILE A 263 41.26 -3.03 16.44
CA ILE A 263 42.49 -2.23 16.37
C ILE A 263 43.26 -2.75 15.15
N PRO A 264 43.43 -1.91 14.11
CA PRO A 264 44.13 -2.37 12.91
C PRO A 264 45.60 -2.65 13.27
N SER A 265 46.01 -3.93 13.07
CA SER A 265 47.41 -4.34 13.17
C SER A 265 47.90 -4.67 11.76
N ILE A 266 49.15 -4.26 11.46
CA ILE A 266 49.76 -4.58 10.19
C ILE A 266 50.27 -6.04 10.30
N GLN A 267 49.60 -6.95 9.59
CA GLN A 267 50.02 -8.35 9.47
C GLN A 267 50.32 -8.66 7.99
N TYR A 268 51.48 -9.22 7.76
CA TYR A 268 51.94 -9.60 6.41
C TYR A 268 51.56 -11.04 6.01
N GLN A 269 51.00 -11.81 6.93
CA GLN A 269 50.54 -13.16 6.69
C GLN A 269 49.10 -13.34 7.08
N PRO A 270 48.34 -14.21 6.36
CA PRO A 270 46.97 -14.53 6.76
C PRO A 270 46.93 -15.19 8.15
N PRO A 271 45.80 -15.10 8.87
CA PRO A 271 45.66 -15.80 10.15
C PRO A 271 45.94 -17.29 10.01
N GLN A 272 46.56 -17.89 11.04
CA GLN A 272 46.92 -19.31 11.03
C GLN A 272 45.72 -20.21 10.71
N GLY A 273 45.89 -21.13 9.76
CA GLY A 273 44.85 -22.08 9.36
C GLY A 273 43.77 -21.52 8.42
N MET A 274 43.95 -20.29 7.91
CA MET A 274 43.05 -19.73 6.90
C MET A 274 43.75 -19.63 5.55
N ASP A 275 43.07 -20.10 4.53
CA ASP A 275 43.45 -19.85 3.13
C ASP A 275 42.77 -18.58 2.60
N SER A 276 43.07 -18.20 1.36
CA SER A 276 42.55 -16.97 0.75
C SER A 276 41.02 -16.94 0.63
N ALA A 277 40.37 -18.08 0.41
CA ALA A 277 38.91 -18.16 0.29
C ALA A 277 38.22 -18.01 1.65
N VAL A 278 38.79 -18.62 2.69
CA VAL A 278 38.25 -18.45 4.07
C VAL A 278 38.46 -17.05 4.57
N VAL A 279 39.59 -16.39 4.25
CA VAL A 279 39.81 -14.98 4.60
C VAL A 279 38.72 -14.09 3.96
N GLY A 280 38.42 -14.28 2.67
CA GLY A 280 37.32 -13.56 2.01
C GLY A 280 35.99 -13.74 2.73
N TYR A 281 35.66 -14.98 3.06
CA TYR A 281 34.41 -15.30 3.79
C TYR A 281 34.33 -14.67 5.18
N VAL A 282 35.44 -14.57 5.90
CA VAL A 282 35.45 -13.92 7.23
C VAL A 282 35.31 -12.42 7.15
N VAL A 283 35.84 -11.80 6.09
CA VAL A 283 35.83 -10.34 5.91
C VAL A 283 34.43 -9.81 5.62
N ASP A 284 33.68 -10.45 4.73
CA ASP A 284 32.38 -9.92 4.28
C ASP A 284 31.17 -10.81 4.61
N GLY A 285 31.42 -11.99 5.22
CA GLY A 285 30.36 -12.94 5.62
C GLY A 285 29.71 -13.69 4.46
N SER A 286 30.22 -13.51 3.24
CA SER A 286 29.78 -14.21 2.03
C SER A 286 30.95 -14.89 1.34
N VAL A 287 30.71 -15.97 0.57
CA VAL A 287 31.72 -16.58 -0.29
C VAL A 287 31.39 -16.24 -1.73
N ASP A 288 32.18 -15.36 -2.32
CA ASP A 288 32.04 -14.97 -3.70
C ASP A 288 32.87 -15.84 -4.64
N ASP A 289 32.61 -15.77 -5.96
CA ASP A 289 33.41 -16.50 -6.96
C ASP A 289 34.88 -16.10 -6.92
N LYS A 290 35.16 -14.79 -6.68
CA LYS A 290 36.51 -14.26 -6.55
C LYS A 290 37.30 -14.94 -5.40
N ASP A 291 36.61 -15.22 -4.26
CA ASP A 291 37.26 -15.86 -3.12
C ASP A 291 37.66 -17.31 -3.43
N VAL A 292 36.76 -18.06 -4.08
CA VAL A 292 37.07 -19.42 -4.52
C VAL A 292 38.20 -19.44 -5.56
N ILE A 293 38.15 -18.51 -6.53
CA ILE A 293 39.20 -18.41 -7.57
C ILE A 293 40.56 -18.03 -6.97
N SER A 294 40.58 -17.27 -5.88
CA SER A 294 41.81 -16.90 -5.18
C SER A 294 42.62 -18.09 -4.69
N LEU A 295 41.98 -19.27 -4.46
CA LEU A 295 42.66 -20.50 -4.13
C LEU A 295 43.69 -20.93 -5.19
N ILE A 296 43.50 -20.57 -6.46
CA ILE A 296 44.48 -20.87 -7.53
C ILE A 296 45.80 -20.12 -7.25
N LEU A 297 45.72 -18.85 -6.82
CA LEU A 297 46.89 -18.08 -6.44
C LEU A 297 47.54 -18.64 -5.16
N TYR A 298 46.73 -19.00 -4.17
CA TYR A 298 47.16 -19.63 -2.93
C TYR A 298 47.95 -20.93 -3.21
N TRP A 299 47.46 -21.80 -4.11
CA TRP A 299 48.14 -23.02 -4.49
C TRP A 299 49.43 -22.79 -5.31
N ALA A 300 49.47 -21.70 -6.09
CA ALA A 300 50.67 -21.30 -6.79
C ALA A 300 51.76 -20.86 -5.81
N ASP A 301 51.41 -20.10 -4.78
CA ASP A 301 52.31 -19.68 -3.68
C ASP A 301 52.80 -20.91 -2.89
N LYS A 302 51.94 -21.86 -2.57
CA LYS A 302 52.30 -23.13 -1.90
C LYS A 302 53.06 -24.10 -2.81
N GLY A 303 53.23 -23.81 -4.09
CA GLY A 303 53.98 -24.63 -5.06
C GLY A 303 53.26 -25.91 -5.45
N TYR A 304 51.92 -25.98 -5.34
CA TYR A 304 51.13 -27.11 -5.85
C TYR A 304 50.87 -26.99 -7.35
N LEU A 305 50.84 -25.78 -7.90
CA LEU A 305 50.70 -25.51 -9.32
C LEU A 305 51.61 -24.36 -9.75
N LYS A 306 51.84 -24.23 -11.05
CA LYS A 306 52.49 -23.09 -11.70
C LYS A 306 51.53 -22.46 -12.72
N MET A 307 51.48 -21.14 -12.75
CA MET A 307 50.75 -20.38 -13.73
C MET A 307 51.70 -19.89 -14.83
N LYS A 308 51.31 -20.03 -16.09
CA LYS A 308 52.08 -19.57 -17.24
C LYS A 308 51.14 -18.84 -18.23
N GLU A 309 51.50 -17.65 -18.62
CA GLU A 309 50.82 -16.97 -19.73
C GLU A 309 51.00 -17.74 -21.04
N LYS A 310 49.89 -17.86 -21.79
CA LYS A 310 49.89 -18.49 -23.11
C LYS A 310 49.13 -17.64 -24.12
N GLY A 311 49.87 -16.81 -24.86
CA GLY A 311 49.31 -15.80 -25.76
C GLY A 311 48.80 -14.58 -25.00
N GLN A 312 48.14 -13.65 -25.72
CA GLN A 312 47.80 -12.33 -25.18
C GLN A 312 46.67 -12.32 -24.14
N LYS A 313 45.89 -13.40 -23.93
CA LYS A 313 44.67 -13.40 -23.07
C LYS A 313 44.37 -14.76 -22.40
N ASP A 314 45.23 -15.75 -22.40
CA ASP A 314 44.95 -17.05 -21.78
C ASP A 314 46.03 -17.44 -20.77
N MET A 315 45.61 -18.17 -19.74
CA MET A 315 46.47 -18.63 -18.66
C MET A 315 46.49 -20.17 -18.68
N GLU A 316 47.68 -20.77 -18.57
CA GLU A 316 47.84 -22.21 -18.43
C GLU A 316 48.23 -22.55 -17.00
N PHE A 317 47.48 -23.43 -16.36
CA PHE A 317 47.75 -24.00 -15.04
C PHE A 317 48.48 -25.33 -15.23
N ILE A 318 49.61 -25.46 -14.58
CA ILE A 318 50.48 -26.66 -14.65
C ILE A 318 50.57 -27.28 -13.26
N LYS A 319 50.05 -28.47 -13.08
CA LYS A 319 50.12 -29.22 -11.83
C LYS A 319 51.58 -29.63 -11.55
N LEU A 320 52.09 -29.28 -10.38
CA LEU A 320 53.45 -29.63 -9.91
C LEU A 320 53.43 -30.83 -8.95
N LYS A 321 52.48 -30.79 -8.00
CA LYS A 321 52.28 -31.86 -7.02
C LYS A 321 50.83 -31.93 -6.59
N ASP A 322 50.42 -33.00 -5.93
CA ASP A 322 49.08 -33.14 -5.38
C ASP A 322 48.94 -32.34 -4.08
N ILE A 323 47.70 -31.93 -3.79
CA ILE A 323 47.37 -31.31 -2.52
C ILE A 323 47.43 -32.36 -1.41
N PRO A 324 48.08 -32.05 -0.27
CA PRO A 324 48.17 -32.99 0.86
C PRO A 324 46.79 -33.37 1.41
N ASP A 325 46.72 -34.56 2.03
CA ASP A 325 45.48 -35.04 2.65
C ASP A 325 45.06 -34.23 3.89
N SER A 326 45.95 -33.44 4.44
CA SER A 326 45.71 -32.55 5.55
C SER A 326 44.90 -31.26 5.15
N GLU A 327 44.86 -30.94 3.86
CA GLU A 327 44.13 -29.79 3.39
C GLU A 327 42.61 -30.01 3.41
N PRO A 328 41.80 -28.95 3.58
CA PRO A 328 40.34 -29.03 3.64
C PRO A 328 39.74 -29.69 2.39
N ARG A 329 38.59 -30.34 2.58
CA ARG A 329 37.86 -31.04 1.51
C ARG A 329 37.56 -30.16 0.32
N TYR A 330 37.11 -28.92 0.54
CA TYR A 330 36.76 -27.97 -0.54
C TYR A 330 37.96 -27.65 -1.43
N GLN A 331 39.19 -27.56 -0.87
CA GLN A 331 40.40 -27.36 -1.66
C GLN A 331 40.70 -28.55 -2.55
N LYS A 332 40.61 -29.79 -2.01
CA LYS A 332 40.79 -31.03 -2.79
C LYS A 332 39.78 -31.11 -3.92
N THR A 333 38.50 -30.93 -3.61
CA THR A 333 37.39 -30.94 -4.60
C THR A 333 37.66 -29.98 -5.75
N MET A 334 38.07 -28.75 -5.44
CA MET A 334 38.33 -27.75 -6.47
C MET A 334 39.59 -28.06 -7.28
N PHE A 335 40.65 -28.48 -6.62
CA PHE A 335 41.91 -28.79 -7.29
C PHE A 335 41.81 -30.02 -8.21
N GLU A 336 41.13 -31.08 -7.77
CA GLU A 336 40.85 -32.27 -8.59
C GLU A 336 39.96 -31.90 -9.78
N ALA A 337 38.92 -31.09 -9.58
CA ALA A 337 38.08 -30.64 -10.66
C ALA A 337 38.82 -29.74 -11.66
N LEU A 338 39.75 -28.91 -11.19
CA LEU A 338 40.59 -28.05 -12.05
C LEU A 338 41.41 -28.89 -13.02
N PHE A 339 42.08 -29.93 -12.55
CA PHE A 339 42.99 -30.73 -13.36
C PHE A 339 42.34 -31.94 -14.04
N LYS A 340 41.30 -32.57 -13.46
CA LYS A 340 40.63 -33.77 -14.00
C LYS A 340 41.62 -34.80 -14.54
N ASN A 341 42.63 -35.16 -13.75
CA ASN A 341 43.74 -36.08 -14.08
C ASN A 341 44.68 -35.58 -15.20
N ARG A 342 44.62 -34.31 -15.58
CA ARG A 342 45.52 -33.70 -16.56
C ARG A 342 46.65 -32.95 -15.84
N LYS A 343 47.85 -32.94 -16.42
CA LYS A 343 48.97 -32.15 -15.87
C LYS A 343 48.93 -30.67 -16.25
N LYS A 344 48.17 -30.32 -17.29
CA LYS A 344 48.05 -28.92 -17.78
C LYS A 344 46.62 -28.62 -18.19
N VAL A 345 46.14 -27.45 -17.84
CA VAL A 345 44.79 -26.99 -18.13
C VAL A 345 44.84 -25.50 -18.50
N LYS A 346 44.16 -25.11 -19.55
CA LYS A 346 44.00 -23.70 -19.96
C LYS A 346 42.78 -23.08 -19.25
N ALA A 347 42.89 -21.82 -18.80
CA ALA A 347 41.80 -21.12 -18.19
C ALA A 347 40.57 -21.04 -19.12
N SER A 348 40.76 -20.77 -20.39
CA SER A 348 39.68 -20.72 -21.41
C SER A 348 38.91 -22.05 -21.51
N SER A 349 39.53 -23.20 -21.21
CA SER A 349 38.86 -24.51 -21.27
C SER A 349 37.92 -24.79 -20.07
N LEU A 350 37.98 -23.95 -19.04
CA LEU A 350 37.16 -24.03 -17.83
C LEU A 350 35.88 -23.22 -17.93
N GLN A 351 35.80 -22.32 -18.91
CA GLN A 351 34.64 -21.46 -19.11
C GLN A 351 33.35 -22.28 -19.23
N TYR A 352 32.30 -21.90 -18.49
CA TYR A 352 31.00 -22.58 -18.38
C TYR A 352 30.99 -24.00 -17.78
N LYS A 353 32.17 -24.62 -17.53
CA LYS A 353 32.27 -25.99 -17.04
C LYS A 353 32.66 -26.07 -15.58
N PHE A 354 33.03 -24.94 -14.99
CA PHE A 354 33.58 -24.90 -13.64
C PHE A 354 32.61 -24.31 -12.61
N ALA A 355 31.49 -23.73 -13.07
CA ALA A 355 30.50 -23.04 -12.23
C ALA A 355 29.94 -23.96 -11.13
N ASP A 356 29.56 -25.19 -11.48
CA ASP A 356 28.99 -26.14 -10.52
C ASP A 356 30.02 -26.49 -9.42
N THR A 357 31.29 -26.64 -9.80
CA THR A 357 32.37 -26.91 -8.83
C THR A 357 32.56 -25.72 -7.89
N VAL A 358 32.55 -24.49 -8.41
CA VAL A 358 32.67 -23.28 -7.60
C VAL A 358 31.51 -23.19 -6.60
N GLN A 359 30.30 -23.53 -7.02
CA GLN A 359 29.14 -23.52 -6.12
C GLN A 359 29.28 -24.55 -4.99
N VAL A 360 29.71 -25.80 -5.30
CA VAL A 360 29.96 -26.83 -4.28
C VAL A 360 31.01 -26.35 -3.28
N VAL A 361 32.12 -25.78 -3.77
CA VAL A 361 33.20 -25.26 -2.93
C VAL A 361 32.74 -24.13 -2.02
N LYS A 362 31.90 -23.20 -2.54
CA LYS A 362 31.27 -22.14 -1.73
C LYS A 362 30.43 -22.71 -0.59
N ASP A 363 29.65 -23.73 -0.88
CA ASP A 363 28.77 -24.36 0.11
C ASP A 363 29.56 -25.11 1.18
N ASP A 364 30.61 -25.81 0.78
CA ASP A 364 31.55 -26.50 1.69
C ASP A 364 32.25 -25.48 2.61
N ILE A 365 32.79 -24.37 2.08
CA ILE A 365 33.43 -23.31 2.88
C ILE A 365 32.44 -22.72 3.89
N LYS A 366 31.21 -22.39 3.47
CA LYS A 366 30.16 -21.89 4.36
C LYS A 366 29.81 -22.90 5.45
N TYR A 367 29.71 -24.18 5.11
CA TYR A 367 29.38 -25.24 6.06
C TYR A 367 30.46 -25.38 7.13
N ASP A 368 31.74 -25.48 6.72
CA ASP A 368 32.86 -25.69 7.62
C ASP A 368 33.11 -24.50 8.56
N HIS A 369 32.93 -23.26 8.07
CA HIS A 369 33.27 -22.04 8.80
C HIS A 369 32.05 -21.26 9.36
N LYS A 370 30.81 -21.72 9.14
CA LYS A 370 29.59 -21.10 9.61
C LYS A 370 29.54 -20.82 11.13
N LYS A 371 30.24 -21.63 11.92
CA LYS A 371 30.29 -21.48 13.39
C LYS A 371 31.17 -20.30 13.83
N ASN A 372 32.11 -19.87 12.99
CA ASN A 372 33.18 -18.94 13.36
C ASN A 372 32.82 -17.46 13.10
N ILE A 373 31.77 -17.19 12.31
CA ILE A 373 31.42 -15.82 11.90
C ILE A 373 30.46 -15.15 12.87
N TYR A 374 29.49 -15.88 13.43
CA TYR A 374 28.47 -15.29 14.30
C TYR A 374 28.48 -15.95 15.68
N THR A 375 28.43 -15.12 16.73
CA THR A 375 28.21 -15.59 18.10
C THR A 375 26.82 -16.25 18.24
N LYS A 376 26.63 -17.10 19.23
CA LYS A 376 25.31 -17.72 19.49
C LYS A 376 24.23 -16.66 19.75
N SER A 377 24.56 -15.63 20.53
CA SER A 377 23.66 -14.53 20.85
C SER A 377 23.25 -13.71 19.63
N SER A 378 24.20 -13.40 18.75
CA SER A 378 23.93 -12.69 17.49
C SER A 378 23.01 -13.50 16.56
N LYS A 379 23.20 -14.83 16.46
CA LYS A 379 22.31 -15.71 15.67
C LYS A 379 20.88 -15.72 16.22
N VAL A 380 20.73 -15.82 17.54
CA VAL A 380 19.40 -15.77 18.19
C VAL A 380 18.75 -14.42 17.97
N ALA A 381 19.48 -13.33 18.21
CA ALA A 381 18.96 -11.97 18.01
C ALA A 381 18.47 -11.76 16.56
N ARG A 382 19.21 -12.25 15.56
CA ARG A 382 18.82 -12.17 14.14
C ARG A 382 17.52 -12.92 13.85
N ILE A 383 17.37 -14.15 14.37
CA ILE A 383 16.15 -14.96 14.18
C ILE A 383 14.97 -14.27 14.87
N VAL A 384 15.13 -13.80 16.12
CA VAL A 384 14.09 -13.10 16.88
C VAL A 384 13.67 -11.84 16.15
N SER A 385 14.60 -11.02 15.68
CA SER A 385 14.30 -9.82 14.89
C SER A 385 13.52 -10.12 13.62
N PHE A 386 13.90 -11.19 12.90
CA PHE A 386 13.18 -11.60 11.69
C PHE A 386 11.74 -12.02 12.00
N VAL A 387 11.52 -12.79 13.06
CA VAL A 387 10.16 -13.22 13.48
C VAL A 387 9.33 -12.01 13.93
N LEU A 388 9.91 -11.10 14.72
CA LEU A 388 9.22 -9.90 15.19
C LEU A 388 8.77 -9.00 14.03
N LEU A 389 9.58 -8.85 12.99
CA LEU A 389 9.24 -8.05 11.82
C LEU A 389 8.07 -8.62 11.00
N GLN A 390 7.74 -9.91 11.16
CA GLN A 390 6.56 -10.50 10.50
C GLN A 390 5.25 -10.17 11.24
N LEU A 391 5.28 -9.82 12.53
CA LEU A 391 4.07 -9.60 13.33
C LEU A 391 3.15 -8.49 12.80
N PRO A 392 3.64 -7.29 12.39
CA PRO A 392 2.78 -6.27 11.79
C PRO A 392 2.16 -6.71 10.46
N ILE A 393 2.87 -7.50 9.66
CA ILE A 393 2.40 -8.01 8.36
C ILE A 393 1.26 -9.01 8.57
N LEU A 394 1.42 -9.95 9.50
CA LEU A 394 0.40 -10.94 9.83
C LEU A 394 -0.86 -10.28 10.42
N SER A 395 -0.69 -9.20 11.18
CA SER A 395 -1.80 -8.41 11.73
C SER A 395 -2.63 -7.71 10.63
N LEU A 396 -2.00 -7.30 9.52
CA LEU A 396 -2.68 -6.69 8.37
C LEU A 396 -3.51 -7.69 7.55
N ILE A 397 -3.18 -8.98 7.59
CA ILE A 397 -3.90 -10.02 6.84
C ILE A 397 -5.21 -10.42 7.55
N HIS A 398 -5.33 -10.13 8.84
CA HIS A 398 -6.51 -10.48 9.66
C HIS A 398 -7.48 -9.31 9.88
N ILE A 399 -7.30 -8.19 9.22
CA ILE A 399 -8.21 -7.03 9.18
C ILE A 399 -8.84 -6.96 7.80
#